data_d4839e93552808aaaa843f25c69d3516
#
_entry.id   d4839e93552808aaaa843f25c69d3516
#
_cell.length_a   1.000
_cell.length_b   1.000
_cell.length_c   1.000
_cell.angle_alpha   90.00
_cell.angle_beta   90.00
_cell.angle_gamma   90.00
#
_symmetry.space_group_name_H-M   'P 1'
#
loop_
_entity.id
_entity.type
_entity.pdbx_description
1 polymer ?
#
loop_
_entity_poly.entity_id
_entity_poly.type
_entity_poly.pdbx_seq_one_letter_code
_entity_poly.pdbx_strand_id
1 'polypeptide(L)'
;DDSEKQLVLTLSQSTKPTKDQKVKEPFYMPIRVSFLDLDGHDVRPNQLPQNGVLILDKEKCEYRFNLDKGTLPVILRDFSAPVKLQAPYTLKDYQHMLSYCDDAFIKVDSAVAIQNQYVHDNLALAKVDGMLPEPKELIESYKELLNNVNAKSDFILINETLTIQSIDSMMETFDKIDIDALN
;
A
#
# COMPACT_ATOMS: atom_id res chain seq x y z
N ASP A 1 19.21 -6.90 23.49
CA ASP A 1 17.90 -6.91 24.16
C ASP A 1 16.87 -7.46 23.17
N ASP A 2 16.32 -8.66 23.43
CA ASP A 2 15.39 -9.35 22.52
C ASP A 2 14.09 -8.55 22.24
N SER A 3 13.80 -7.51 23.01
CA SER A 3 12.63 -6.65 22.81
C SER A 3 12.72 -5.75 21.57
N GLU A 4 13.90 -5.51 21.03
CA GLU A 4 14.09 -4.68 19.80
C GLU A 4 13.85 -5.45 18.49
N LYS A 5 13.69 -6.78 18.58
CA LYS A 5 13.51 -7.66 17.41
C LYS A 5 12.08 -8.17 17.25
N GLN A 6 11.11 -7.54 17.87
CA GLN A 6 9.72 -7.99 17.76
C GLN A 6 8.86 -6.98 16.98
N LEU A 7 8.28 -7.43 15.87
CA LEU A 7 7.22 -6.72 15.15
C LEU A 7 5.86 -7.28 15.57
N VAL A 8 4.94 -6.41 15.97
CA VAL A 8 3.55 -6.77 16.29
C VAL A 8 2.65 -6.24 15.17
N LEU A 9 2.09 -7.15 14.39
CA LEU A 9 1.12 -6.83 13.34
C LEU A 9 -0.30 -7.03 13.86
N THR A 10 -1.05 -5.95 13.94
CA THR A 10 -2.47 -5.98 14.29
C THR A 10 -3.32 -5.80 13.05
N LEU A 11 -4.12 -6.79 12.71
CA LEU A 11 -5.11 -6.73 11.66
C LEU A 11 -6.50 -6.57 12.28
N SER A 12 -7.30 -5.65 11.74
CA SER A 12 -8.69 -5.48 12.13
C SER A 12 -9.58 -5.39 10.89
N GLN A 13 -10.84 -5.77 11.04
CA GLN A 13 -11.84 -5.69 9.98
C GLN A 13 -13.10 -5.00 10.46
N SER A 14 -13.74 -4.29 9.57
CA SER A 14 -15.05 -3.69 9.79
C SER A 14 -15.87 -3.71 8.52
N THR A 15 -17.18 -3.90 8.64
CA THR A 15 -18.10 -3.86 7.50
C THR A 15 -19.28 -2.97 7.84
N LYS A 16 -19.60 -2.04 6.94
CA LYS A 16 -20.75 -1.14 7.15
C LYS A 16 -22.05 -1.94 7.18
N PRO A 17 -22.98 -1.61 8.09
CA PRO A 17 -24.32 -2.18 8.09
C PRO A 17 -25.03 -1.98 6.74
N THR A 18 -25.83 -2.96 6.34
CA THR A 18 -26.72 -2.85 5.18
C THR A 18 -28.19 -2.78 5.64
N LYS A 19 -29.10 -2.41 4.74
CA LYS A 19 -30.53 -2.30 5.05
C LYS A 19 -31.10 -3.58 5.66
N ASP A 20 -30.68 -4.72 5.13
CA ASP A 20 -31.19 -6.05 5.50
C ASP A 20 -30.35 -6.75 6.58
N GLN A 21 -29.15 -6.24 6.88
CA GLN A 21 -28.25 -6.79 7.89
C GLN A 21 -27.54 -5.67 8.67
N LYS A 22 -28.14 -5.32 9.81
CA LYS A 22 -27.67 -4.21 10.66
C LYS A 22 -26.43 -4.59 11.48
N VAL A 23 -26.27 -5.86 11.85
CA VAL A 23 -25.11 -6.39 12.54
C VAL A 23 -24.35 -7.27 11.56
N LYS A 24 -23.05 -7.03 11.45
CA LYS A 24 -22.15 -7.79 10.58
C LYS A 24 -21.20 -8.61 11.45
N GLU A 25 -21.20 -9.91 11.23
CA GLU A 25 -20.19 -10.80 11.81
C GLU A 25 -18.86 -10.65 11.05
N PRO A 26 -17.73 -10.89 11.73
CA PRO A 26 -16.42 -10.90 11.07
C PRO A 26 -16.36 -11.94 9.93
N PHE A 27 -15.73 -11.55 8.83
CA PHE A 27 -15.46 -12.48 7.74
C PHE A 27 -14.24 -13.36 8.08
N TYR A 28 -14.20 -14.55 7.52
CA TYR A 28 -13.00 -15.36 7.47
C TYR A 28 -12.15 -14.92 6.26
N MET A 29 -11.08 -14.18 6.49
CA MET A 29 -10.27 -13.60 5.43
C MET A 29 -8.83 -14.12 5.46
N PRO A 30 -8.37 -14.76 4.38
CA PRO A 30 -6.96 -15.08 4.18
C PRO A 30 -6.20 -13.83 3.73
N ILE A 31 -5.33 -13.31 4.56
CA ILE A 31 -4.48 -12.15 4.27
C ILE A 31 -3.06 -12.63 3.99
N ARG A 32 -2.61 -12.55 2.74
CA ARG A 32 -1.23 -12.86 2.39
C ARG A 32 -0.33 -11.69 2.75
N VAL A 33 0.77 -11.99 3.44
CA VAL A 33 1.74 -11.00 3.90
C VAL A 33 3.17 -11.44 3.58
N SER A 34 4.05 -10.47 3.42
CA SER A 34 5.50 -10.64 3.45
C SER A 34 6.13 -9.48 4.23
N PHE A 35 7.45 -9.47 4.31
CA PHE A 35 8.18 -8.45 5.03
C PHE A 35 9.40 -8.04 4.21
N LEU A 36 9.61 -6.74 4.03
CA LEU A 36 10.80 -6.18 3.40
C LEU A 36 11.73 -5.60 4.47
N ASP A 37 13.01 -5.91 4.40
CA ASP A 37 14.01 -5.23 5.21
C ASP A 37 14.34 -3.84 4.65
N LEU A 38 15.24 -3.12 5.30
CA LEU A 38 15.65 -1.77 4.90
C LEU A 38 16.37 -1.73 3.55
N ASP A 39 16.96 -2.85 3.14
CA ASP A 39 17.67 -2.99 1.85
C ASP A 39 16.75 -3.48 0.72
N GLY A 40 15.48 -3.76 1.04
CA GLY A 40 14.47 -4.21 0.08
C GLY A 40 14.46 -5.72 -0.17
N HIS A 41 15.15 -6.51 0.66
CA HIS A 41 15.09 -7.97 0.57
C HIS A 41 13.84 -8.50 1.27
N ASP A 42 13.23 -9.53 0.69
CA ASP A 42 12.14 -10.27 1.33
C ASP A 42 12.70 -11.09 2.51
N VAL A 43 12.24 -10.80 3.71
CA VAL A 43 12.60 -11.51 4.95
C VAL A 43 11.44 -12.33 5.44
N ARG A 44 11.74 -13.59 5.80
CA ARG A 44 10.72 -14.52 6.25
C ARG A 44 10.95 -14.95 7.69
N PRO A 45 10.14 -14.47 8.64
CA PRO A 45 10.22 -14.92 10.03
C PRO A 45 9.66 -16.33 10.18
N ASN A 46 10.20 -17.10 11.13
CA ASN A 46 9.75 -18.47 11.42
C ASN A 46 8.29 -18.56 11.86
N GLN A 47 7.74 -17.49 12.41
CA GLN A 47 6.35 -17.41 12.87
C GLN A 47 5.35 -17.25 11.73
N LEU A 48 5.81 -16.89 10.52
CA LEU A 48 4.93 -16.76 9.36
C LEU A 48 4.61 -18.16 8.78
N PRO A 49 3.32 -18.52 8.58
CA PRO A 49 2.94 -19.77 7.93
C PRO A 49 3.62 -19.94 6.56
N GLN A 50 3.92 -21.19 6.16
CA GLN A 50 4.68 -21.47 4.92
C GLN A 50 4.08 -20.84 3.67
N ASN A 51 2.76 -20.71 3.59
CA ASN A 51 2.06 -20.08 2.48
C ASN A 51 2.01 -18.54 2.58
N GLY A 52 2.57 -17.94 3.63
CA GLY A 52 2.54 -16.50 3.86
C GLY A 52 1.16 -15.93 4.21
N VAL A 53 0.19 -16.78 4.58
CA VAL A 53 -1.20 -16.36 4.81
C VAL A 53 -1.53 -16.33 6.29
N LEU A 54 -2.00 -15.17 6.76
CA LEU A 54 -2.59 -14.96 8.09
C LEU A 54 -4.12 -15.00 7.97
N ILE A 55 -4.78 -15.58 8.95
CA ILE A 55 -6.25 -15.70 8.93
C ILE A 55 -6.87 -14.65 9.83
N LEU A 56 -7.56 -13.68 9.25
CA LEU A 56 -8.34 -12.69 9.98
C LEU A 56 -9.80 -13.18 10.06
N ASP A 57 -10.15 -13.87 11.14
CA ASP A 57 -11.47 -14.48 11.39
C ASP A 57 -12.26 -13.80 12.53
N LYS A 58 -11.69 -12.76 13.13
CA LYS A 58 -12.28 -11.94 14.21
C LYS A 58 -12.24 -10.48 13.82
N GLU A 59 -12.91 -9.63 14.58
CA GLU A 59 -12.82 -8.18 14.40
C GLU A 59 -11.37 -7.68 14.48
N LYS A 60 -10.56 -8.34 15.31
CA LYS A 60 -9.15 -8.00 15.50
C LYS A 60 -8.33 -9.25 15.79
N CYS A 61 -7.19 -9.39 15.10
CA CYS A 61 -6.18 -10.41 15.33
C CYS A 61 -4.81 -9.75 15.49
N GLU A 62 -3.96 -10.30 16.34
CA GLU A 62 -2.59 -9.84 16.58
C GLU A 62 -1.62 -10.97 16.27
N TYR A 63 -0.58 -10.65 15.51
CA TYR A 63 0.50 -11.56 15.13
C TYR A 63 1.84 -10.97 15.55
N ARG A 64 2.74 -11.81 16.06
CA ARG A 64 4.06 -11.40 16.57
C ARG A 64 5.13 -12.11 15.76
N PHE A 65 6.09 -11.34 15.26
CA PHE A 65 7.18 -11.82 14.44
C PHE A 65 8.51 -11.35 15.01
N ASN A 66 9.51 -12.24 15.00
CA ASN A 66 10.88 -11.88 15.34
C ASN A 66 11.56 -11.32 14.07
N LEU A 67 11.57 -10.02 13.97
CA LEU A 67 12.10 -9.26 12.83
C LEU A 67 12.91 -8.07 13.33
N ASP A 68 13.89 -7.66 12.56
CA ASP A 68 14.70 -6.50 12.89
C ASP A 68 13.87 -5.21 12.78
N LYS A 69 14.26 -4.21 13.57
CA LYS A 69 13.62 -2.90 13.58
C LYS A 69 13.70 -2.25 12.20
N GLY A 70 12.61 -1.70 11.74
CA GLY A 70 12.51 -1.07 10.42
C GLY A 70 12.05 -2.02 9.31
N THR A 71 11.86 -3.31 9.60
CA THR A 71 11.23 -4.24 8.66
C THR A 71 9.80 -3.80 8.36
N LEU A 72 9.46 -3.68 7.07
CA LEU A 72 8.17 -3.23 6.59
C LEU A 72 7.24 -4.42 6.30
N PRO A 73 6.08 -4.55 6.96
CA PRO A 73 5.09 -5.54 6.57
C PRO A 73 4.40 -5.12 5.26
N VAL A 74 4.32 -6.04 4.31
CA VAL A 74 3.61 -5.90 3.03
C VAL A 74 2.33 -6.73 3.10
N ILE A 75 1.18 -6.09 3.09
CA ILE A 75 -0.13 -6.69 3.37
C ILE A 75 -0.97 -6.76 2.09
N LEU A 76 -1.80 -7.79 1.96
CA LEU A 76 -2.67 -8.05 0.79
C LEU A 76 -1.91 -8.44 -0.49
N ARG A 77 -0.76 -9.08 -0.39
CA ARG A 77 -0.06 -9.60 -1.57
C ARG A 77 -1.00 -10.44 -2.45
N ASP A 78 -0.78 -10.36 -3.77
CA ASP A 78 -1.60 -11.01 -4.80
C ASP A 78 -3.10 -10.68 -4.68
N PHE A 79 -3.45 -9.53 -4.12
CA PHE A 79 -4.84 -9.17 -3.84
C PHE A 79 -5.60 -10.29 -3.10
N SER A 80 -4.98 -10.84 -2.04
CA SER A 80 -5.44 -12.05 -1.34
C SER A 80 -6.84 -11.94 -0.70
N ALA A 81 -7.38 -10.75 -0.53
CA ALA A 81 -8.75 -10.51 -0.09
C ALA A 81 -9.35 -9.26 -0.76
N PRO A 82 -10.63 -9.27 -1.18
CA PRO A 82 -11.30 -8.15 -1.83
C PRO A 82 -11.75 -7.11 -0.81
N VAL A 83 -10.79 -6.42 -0.21
CA VAL A 83 -11.01 -5.43 0.85
C VAL A 83 -10.29 -4.12 0.53
N LYS A 84 -10.78 -3.01 1.09
CA LYS A 84 -10.06 -1.75 1.09
C LYS A 84 -9.10 -1.75 2.29
N LEU A 85 -7.82 -1.82 2.03
CA LEU A 85 -6.79 -1.75 3.07
C LEU A 85 -6.65 -0.31 3.57
N GLN A 86 -6.59 -0.18 4.89
CA GLN A 86 -6.17 1.05 5.57
C GLN A 86 -4.97 0.68 6.43
N ALA A 87 -3.78 1.07 6.02
CA ALA A 87 -2.54 0.82 6.74
C ALA A 87 -1.83 2.16 7.00
N PRO A 88 -1.12 2.31 8.12
CA PRO A 88 -0.39 3.53 8.45
C PRO A 88 0.94 3.63 7.67
N TYR A 89 0.92 3.29 6.39
CA TYR A 89 2.10 3.42 5.54
C TYR A 89 2.42 4.90 5.29
N THR A 90 3.68 5.22 5.41
CA THR A 90 4.22 6.52 5.02
C THR A 90 4.52 6.55 3.52
N LEU A 91 4.77 7.76 2.98
CA LEU A 91 5.23 7.91 1.59
C LEU A 91 6.51 7.07 1.33
N LYS A 92 7.44 7.03 2.29
CA LYS A 92 8.66 6.21 2.18
C LYS A 92 8.39 4.71 2.14
N ASP A 93 7.38 4.24 2.88
CA ASP A 93 6.99 2.82 2.84
C ASP A 93 6.42 2.45 1.46
N TYR A 94 5.59 3.31 0.87
CA TYR A 94 5.09 3.10 -0.49
C TYR A 94 6.22 3.15 -1.52
N GLN A 95 7.16 4.10 -1.41
CA GLN A 95 8.34 4.16 -2.27
C GLN A 95 9.19 2.89 -2.16
N HIS A 96 9.39 2.39 -0.95
CA HIS A 96 10.14 1.16 -0.72
C HIS A 96 9.43 -0.07 -1.32
N MET A 97 8.10 -0.20 -1.12
CA MET A 97 7.32 -1.27 -1.75
C MET A 97 7.32 -1.17 -3.28
N LEU A 98 7.18 0.02 -3.84
CA LEU A 98 7.22 0.24 -5.29
C LEU A 98 8.56 -0.22 -5.89
N SER A 99 9.67 0.11 -5.23
CA SER A 99 11.02 -0.18 -5.73
C SER A 99 11.39 -1.67 -5.58
N TYR A 100 11.09 -2.28 -4.45
CA TYR A 100 11.69 -3.55 -4.05
C TYR A 100 10.70 -4.72 -3.96
N CYS A 101 9.39 -4.49 -3.74
CA CYS A 101 8.44 -5.59 -3.68
C CYS A 101 8.39 -6.33 -5.03
N ASP A 102 8.32 -7.65 -4.99
CA ASP A 102 8.19 -8.50 -6.18
C ASP A 102 6.74 -8.73 -6.63
N ASP A 103 5.77 -8.24 -5.85
CA ASP A 103 4.34 -8.36 -6.11
C ASP A 103 3.83 -7.24 -7.01
N ALA A 104 3.27 -7.60 -8.17
CA ALA A 104 2.78 -6.65 -9.15
C ALA A 104 1.62 -5.78 -8.62
N PHE A 105 0.68 -6.38 -7.87
CA PHE A 105 -0.44 -5.65 -7.27
C PHE A 105 0.06 -4.60 -6.29
N ILE A 106 0.98 -4.98 -5.39
CA ILE A 106 1.57 -4.06 -4.40
C ILE A 106 2.32 -2.91 -5.07
N LYS A 107 3.05 -3.17 -6.17
CA LYS A 107 3.74 -2.10 -6.92
C LYS A 107 2.75 -1.09 -7.50
N VAL A 108 1.70 -1.56 -8.16
CA VAL A 108 0.66 -0.68 -8.74
C VAL A 108 -0.07 0.09 -7.64
N ASP A 109 -0.49 -0.58 -6.56
CA ASP A 109 -1.18 0.06 -5.43
C ASP A 109 -0.30 1.12 -4.76
N SER A 110 1.00 0.84 -4.61
CA SER A 110 1.98 1.80 -4.08
C SER A 110 2.16 3.01 -4.99
N ALA A 111 2.22 2.82 -6.31
CA ALA A 111 2.30 3.93 -7.27
C ALA A 111 1.06 4.83 -7.18
N VAL A 112 -0.12 4.23 -7.11
CA VAL A 112 -1.41 4.93 -6.92
C VAL A 112 -1.40 5.72 -5.60
N ALA A 113 -0.95 5.11 -4.51
CA ALA A 113 -0.88 5.77 -3.21
C ALA A 113 0.06 7.00 -3.23
N ILE A 114 1.23 6.88 -3.87
CA ILE A 114 2.19 7.99 -4.02
C ILE A 114 1.58 9.13 -4.84
N GLN A 115 0.90 8.82 -5.96
CA GLN A 115 0.21 9.81 -6.79
C GLN A 115 -0.88 10.55 -6.02
N ASN A 116 -1.74 9.80 -5.31
CA ASN A 116 -2.82 10.37 -4.51
C ASN A 116 -2.29 11.26 -3.39
N GLN A 117 -1.22 10.84 -2.70
CA GLN A 117 -0.58 11.64 -1.66
C GLN A 117 -0.03 12.95 -2.24
N TYR A 118 0.66 12.90 -3.39
CA TYR A 118 1.17 14.10 -4.06
C TYR A 118 0.05 15.09 -4.40
N VAL A 119 -1.05 14.62 -4.99
CA VAL A 119 -2.20 15.47 -5.34
C VAL A 119 -2.83 16.05 -4.08
N HIS A 120 -3.07 15.23 -3.07
CA HIS A 120 -3.65 15.65 -1.79
C HIS A 120 -2.84 16.79 -1.14
N ASP A 121 -1.52 16.62 -1.06
CA ASP A 121 -0.64 17.56 -0.36
C ASP A 121 -0.50 18.89 -1.12
N ASN A 122 -0.69 18.89 -2.44
CA ASN A 122 -0.49 20.06 -3.29
C ASN A 122 -1.77 20.70 -3.82
N LEU A 123 -2.95 20.12 -3.57
CA LEU A 123 -4.21 20.61 -4.09
C LEU A 123 -4.52 22.06 -3.67
N ALA A 124 -4.14 22.45 -2.44
CA ALA A 124 -4.32 23.80 -1.96
C ALA A 124 -3.44 24.83 -2.70
N LEU A 125 -2.26 24.41 -3.16
CA LEU A 125 -1.35 25.26 -3.95
C LEU A 125 -1.87 25.45 -5.37
N ALA A 126 -2.42 24.42 -5.98
CA ALA A 126 -3.03 24.53 -7.31
C ALA A 126 -4.15 25.58 -7.38
N LYS A 127 -4.91 25.76 -6.30
CA LYS A 127 -5.95 26.79 -6.20
C LYS A 127 -5.42 28.22 -6.21
N VAL A 128 -4.18 28.44 -5.74
CA VAL A 128 -3.57 29.77 -5.65
C VAL A 128 -2.80 30.09 -6.92
N ASP A 129 -2.00 29.14 -7.38
CA ASP A 129 -1.03 29.36 -8.46
C ASP A 129 -1.50 28.82 -9.83
N GLY A 130 -2.63 28.09 -9.85
CA GLY A 130 -3.18 27.47 -11.06
C GLY A 130 -2.35 26.30 -11.60
N MET A 131 -1.30 25.86 -10.89
CA MET A 131 -0.45 24.73 -11.26
C MET A 131 0.01 23.98 -10.01
N LEU A 132 0.16 22.66 -10.17
CA LEU A 132 0.82 21.82 -9.17
C LEU A 132 2.35 22.01 -9.25
N PRO A 133 3.08 21.97 -8.13
CA PRO A 133 4.53 21.98 -8.14
C PRO A 133 5.11 20.74 -8.82
N GLU A 134 6.39 20.76 -9.18
CA GLU A 134 7.05 19.59 -9.76
C GLU A 134 6.98 18.38 -8.81
N PRO A 135 6.50 17.19 -9.26
CA PRO A 135 6.34 16.00 -8.42
C PRO A 135 7.67 15.24 -8.21
N LYS A 136 8.61 15.85 -7.51
CA LYS A 136 9.99 15.35 -7.38
C LYS A 136 10.06 13.96 -6.77
N GLU A 137 9.34 13.74 -5.67
CA GLU A 137 9.31 12.45 -4.98
C GLU A 137 8.72 11.34 -5.86
N LEU A 138 7.70 11.65 -6.64
CA LEU A 138 7.10 10.72 -7.60
C LEU A 138 8.09 10.39 -8.73
N ILE A 139 8.76 11.39 -9.28
CA ILE A 139 9.76 11.23 -10.33
C ILE A 139 10.93 10.36 -9.84
N GLU A 140 11.44 10.60 -8.64
CA GLU A 140 12.53 9.80 -8.06
C GLU A 140 12.08 8.35 -7.81
N SER A 141 10.87 8.13 -7.32
CA SER A 141 10.30 6.78 -7.11
C SER A 141 10.22 6.00 -8.43
N TYR A 142 9.81 6.66 -9.52
CA TYR A 142 9.77 6.04 -10.84
C TYR A 142 11.15 5.77 -11.43
N LYS A 143 12.10 6.66 -11.22
CA LYS A 143 13.50 6.40 -11.62
C LYS A 143 14.07 5.17 -10.91
N GLU A 144 13.82 5.07 -9.61
CA GLU A 144 14.29 3.91 -8.82
C GLU A 144 13.61 2.63 -9.28
N LEU A 145 12.29 2.63 -9.51
CA LEU A 145 11.56 1.51 -10.09
C LEU A 145 12.20 1.07 -11.41
N LEU A 146 12.42 2.00 -12.35
CA LEU A 146 12.96 1.69 -13.67
C LEU A 146 14.40 1.18 -13.62
N ASN A 147 15.19 1.60 -12.64
CA ASN A 147 16.55 1.08 -12.43
C ASN A 147 16.56 -0.35 -11.86
N ASN A 148 15.55 -0.72 -11.09
CA ASN A 148 15.44 -2.01 -10.42
C ASN A 148 14.68 -3.06 -11.24
N VAL A 149 13.91 -2.65 -12.24
CA VAL A 149 13.14 -3.57 -13.09
C VAL A 149 14.06 -4.19 -14.15
N ASN A 150 13.97 -5.51 -14.26
CA ASN A 150 14.56 -6.23 -15.39
C ASN A 150 13.69 -5.96 -16.63
N ALA A 151 14.05 -4.95 -17.41
CA ALA A 151 13.26 -4.33 -18.47
C ALA A 151 12.74 -5.28 -19.58
N LYS A 152 13.09 -6.58 -19.52
CA LYS A 152 12.66 -7.58 -20.51
C LYS A 152 11.39 -8.34 -20.15
N SER A 153 10.96 -8.33 -18.89
CA SER A 153 9.89 -9.22 -18.44
C SER A 153 8.57 -8.55 -18.07
N ASP A 154 8.53 -7.23 -17.79
CA ASP A 154 7.35 -6.62 -17.17
C ASP A 154 6.89 -5.29 -17.78
N PHE A 155 6.82 -5.22 -19.13
CA PHE A 155 6.30 -4.01 -19.81
C PHE A 155 4.88 -3.63 -19.32
N ILE A 156 4.01 -4.61 -19.08
CA ILE A 156 2.64 -4.37 -18.59
C ILE A 156 2.69 -3.76 -17.19
N LEU A 157 3.48 -4.35 -16.29
CA LEU A 157 3.63 -3.83 -14.93
C LEU A 157 4.18 -2.40 -14.92
N ILE A 158 5.21 -2.12 -15.72
CA ILE A 158 5.77 -0.77 -15.85
C ILE A 158 4.71 0.20 -16.37
N ASN A 159 3.95 -0.19 -17.40
CA ASN A 159 2.89 0.65 -17.95
C ASN A 159 1.82 0.96 -16.91
N GLU A 160 1.35 -0.04 -16.15
CA GLU A 160 0.35 0.15 -15.10
C GLU A 160 0.86 1.04 -13.97
N THR A 161 2.11 0.84 -13.53
CA THR A 161 2.70 1.65 -12.45
C THR A 161 2.97 3.10 -12.86
N LEU A 162 3.32 3.36 -14.12
CA LEU A 162 3.57 4.71 -14.65
C LEU A 162 2.28 5.41 -15.12
N THR A 163 1.16 4.69 -15.20
CA THR A 163 -0.11 5.28 -15.60
C THR A 163 -0.60 6.25 -14.52
N ILE A 164 -0.87 7.49 -14.93
CA ILE A 164 -1.46 8.51 -14.03
C ILE A 164 -2.94 8.16 -13.81
N GLN A 165 -3.35 8.19 -12.55
CA GLN A 165 -4.74 7.94 -12.17
C GLN A 165 -5.67 8.97 -12.81
N SER A 166 -6.85 8.50 -13.24
CA SER A 166 -7.89 9.42 -13.71
C SER A 166 -8.44 10.27 -12.55
N ILE A 167 -8.98 11.43 -12.87
CA ILE A 167 -9.65 12.29 -11.89
C ILE A 167 -10.74 11.52 -11.13
N ASP A 168 -11.57 10.75 -11.83
CA ASP A 168 -12.64 9.96 -11.22
C ASP A 168 -12.09 8.95 -10.20
N SER A 169 -10.98 8.27 -10.53
CA SER A 169 -10.33 7.33 -9.62
C SER A 169 -9.75 8.02 -8.38
N MET A 170 -9.15 9.19 -8.57
CA MET A 170 -8.64 10.01 -7.46
C MET A 170 -9.79 10.49 -6.56
N MET A 171 -10.94 10.88 -7.14
CA MET A 171 -12.10 11.35 -6.41
C MET A 171 -12.63 10.34 -5.39
N GLU A 172 -12.49 9.03 -5.63
CA GLU A 172 -12.92 7.99 -4.69
C GLU A 172 -12.08 7.97 -3.40
N THR A 173 -10.90 8.57 -3.41
CA THR A 173 -9.96 8.58 -2.28
C THR A 173 -10.09 9.82 -1.38
N PHE A 174 -10.83 10.83 -1.82
CA PHE A 174 -10.98 12.09 -1.10
C PHE A 174 -12.39 12.26 -0.50
N ASP A 175 -12.48 12.72 0.74
CA ASP A 175 -13.76 13.01 1.41
C ASP A 175 -14.46 14.26 0.84
N LYS A 176 -13.69 15.22 0.36
CA LYS A 176 -14.16 16.47 -0.30
C LYS A 176 -13.15 16.89 -1.36
N ILE A 177 -13.63 17.05 -2.57
CA ILE A 177 -12.81 17.47 -3.71
C ILE A 177 -13.32 18.78 -4.29
N ASP A 178 -12.38 19.61 -4.64
CA ASP A 178 -12.60 20.77 -5.50
C ASP A 178 -12.22 20.37 -6.95
N ILE A 179 -13.24 20.10 -7.76
CA ILE A 179 -13.08 19.63 -9.14
C ILE A 179 -12.35 20.68 -9.99
N ASP A 180 -12.56 21.98 -9.72
CA ASP A 180 -11.94 23.06 -10.48
C ASP A 180 -10.40 23.11 -10.28
N ALA A 181 -9.91 22.59 -9.16
CA ALA A 181 -8.48 22.52 -8.86
C ALA A 181 -7.78 21.28 -9.48
N LEU A 182 -8.55 20.33 -10.02
CA LEU A 182 -8.00 19.11 -10.66
C LEU A 182 -7.99 19.19 -12.20
N ASN A 183 -8.67 20.19 -12.78
CA ASN A 183 -8.69 20.46 -14.22
C ASN A 183 -7.62 21.47 -14.62
#